data_9e167b8630fcce2834cf8cfaca45032a
#
_entry.id   9e167b8630fcce2834cf8cfaca45032a
#
_cell.length_a   1.000
_cell.length_b   1.000
_cell.length_c   1.000
_cell.angle_alpha   90.00
_cell.angle_beta   90.00
_cell.angle_gamma   90.00
#
_symmetry.space_group_name_H-M   'P 1'
#
loop_
_entity.id
_entity.type
_entity.pdbx_description
1 polymer ?
#
loop_
_entity_poly.entity_id
_entity_poly.type
_entity_poly.pdbx_seq_one_letter_code
_entity_poly.pdbx_strand_id
1 'polypeptide(L)'
;FAYLISFFVALVLIFLVQKPFFMLYNSAASSDVSWTDYFKVMYHGLSLDAATAGYLVALPFLAVLVSVWFKRFPLRAVLVGYYALISLLMAIIFVVDMGLYPFWKFKLDASIFLYMDSPKNALASVSVGFVLLRVLVMILLAGLTAWGLYKLTPPHLPATTKKLSGTAGLLVLGGLLFIVIRGGVTESTSNIGQVYFCNNEFLNHSAVNPAFSLLSSVSKTQNYEEQFNFFSEEERAHLFDGLYPVRGKNTVELLNTKRPNILIILMEGFGATMVDSLGGVPGASPNIDRLSKEGIYFTNCYANSFRTDRGTVCTFSGYQSFPNLSVMKIPAKSRTLPSIVGKLVKEGYTTDFLYGGDINFTNMKSYLLSSGYQHLTADIDFPSEQRKNPWGVNDDITFDYLYNQLKNRTEGPWHTAFLTLSSHEPFEVPYHRLEEKIPNAFAFTDDCLGRFVDKMKQLPQWKDLLIICLPDHGFHYPATGHGHAPWVHHIPMLWLGGAVKQPMVIDKLMNQTDLAATLLGQLEIDHSEFNFSRNVLGEEYTYPFVYYTFNNGFVFCDSTG
;
A
#
# COMPACT_ATOMS: atom_id res chain seq x y z
N PHE A 1 3.00 -21.66 -31.40
CA PHE A 1 3.80 -20.76 -30.55
C PHE A 1 3.77 -19.33 -31.08
N ALA A 2 4.27 -19.09 -32.32
CA ALA A 2 4.37 -17.73 -32.87
C ALA A 2 3.04 -16.95 -32.80
N TYR A 3 1.92 -17.61 -33.11
CA TYR A 3 0.60 -17.00 -33.00
C TYR A 3 0.30 -16.48 -31.58
N LEU A 4 0.55 -17.30 -30.54
CA LEU A 4 0.27 -16.89 -29.14
C LEU A 4 1.16 -15.72 -28.71
N ILE A 5 2.42 -15.73 -29.11
CA ILE A 5 3.36 -14.63 -28.85
C ILE A 5 2.90 -13.36 -29.61
N SER A 6 2.57 -13.45 -30.88
CA SER A 6 2.09 -12.32 -31.68
C SER A 6 0.79 -11.74 -31.09
N PHE A 7 -0.11 -12.62 -30.66
CA PHE A 7 -1.37 -12.21 -30.02
C PHE A 7 -1.12 -11.49 -28.69
N PHE A 8 -0.22 -12.01 -27.84
CA PHE A 8 0.21 -11.36 -26.61
C PHE A 8 0.80 -9.97 -26.88
N VAL A 9 1.76 -9.87 -27.80
CA VAL A 9 2.40 -8.60 -28.16
C VAL A 9 1.39 -7.61 -28.72
N ALA A 10 0.46 -8.05 -29.55
CA ALA A 10 -0.59 -7.18 -30.08
C ALA A 10 -1.48 -6.59 -28.98
N LEU A 11 -1.87 -7.39 -27.98
CA LEU A 11 -2.65 -6.91 -26.82
C LEU A 11 -1.86 -5.89 -25.99
N VAL A 12 -0.58 -6.17 -25.71
CA VAL A 12 0.29 -5.21 -25.00
C VAL A 12 0.40 -3.90 -25.77
N LEU A 13 0.57 -3.95 -27.10
CA LEU A 13 0.64 -2.74 -27.94
C LEU A 13 -0.69 -1.96 -27.92
N ILE A 14 -1.83 -2.64 -27.94
CA ILE A 14 -3.14 -1.99 -27.84
C ILE A 14 -3.26 -1.24 -26.49
N PHE A 15 -2.93 -1.87 -25.38
CA PHE A 15 -2.95 -1.23 -24.07
C PHE A 15 -1.95 -0.08 -23.97
N LEU A 16 -0.77 -0.25 -24.53
CA LEU A 16 0.26 0.80 -24.55
C LEU A 16 -0.23 2.06 -25.27
N VAL A 17 -0.89 1.89 -26.43
CA VAL A 17 -1.43 3.00 -27.23
C VAL A 17 -2.62 3.67 -26.55
N GLN A 18 -3.41 2.96 -25.75
CA GLN A 18 -4.51 3.54 -24.99
C GLN A 18 -4.06 4.63 -24.01
N LYS A 19 -2.85 4.54 -23.44
CA LYS A 19 -2.34 5.48 -22.43
C LYS A 19 -2.20 6.92 -22.95
N PRO A 20 -1.51 7.20 -24.06
CA PRO A 20 -1.45 8.57 -24.60
C PRO A 20 -2.84 9.10 -24.97
N PHE A 21 -3.76 8.30 -25.48
CA PHE A 21 -5.13 8.73 -25.75
C PHE A 21 -5.86 9.13 -24.45
N PHE A 22 -5.71 8.33 -23.38
CA PHE A 22 -6.27 8.66 -22.07
C PHE A 22 -5.70 9.99 -21.54
N MET A 23 -4.38 10.19 -21.64
CA MET A 23 -3.70 11.41 -21.19
C MET A 23 -4.15 12.64 -21.98
N LEU A 24 -4.24 12.54 -23.30
CA LEU A 24 -4.70 13.63 -24.17
C LEU A 24 -6.16 14.01 -23.87
N TYR A 25 -7.02 13.01 -23.73
CA TYR A 25 -8.44 13.24 -23.44
C TYR A 25 -8.66 13.90 -22.06
N ASN A 26 -7.87 13.51 -21.07
CA ASN A 26 -7.96 14.00 -19.69
C ASN A 26 -6.89 15.05 -19.37
N SER A 27 -6.32 15.75 -20.36
CA SER A 27 -5.21 16.69 -20.20
C SER A 27 -5.50 17.84 -19.23
N ALA A 28 -6.77 18.19 -19.02
CA ALA A 28 -7.19 19.19 -18.03
C ALA A 28 -7.00 18.72 -16.56
N ALA A 29 -6.70 17.43 -16.32
CA ALA A 29 -6.50 16.89 -14.97
C ALA A 29 -5.13 17.27 -14.37
N SER A 30 -4.14 17.66 -15.20
CA SER A 30 -2.83 18.12 -14.76
C SER A 30 -2.23 19.08 -15.79
N SER A 31 -1.83 20.28 -15.35
CA SER A 31 -1.20 21.31 -16.20
C SER A 31 0.27 21.03 -16.51
N ASP A 32 0.93 20.19 -15.70
CA ASP A 32 2.40 20.04 -15.66
C ASP A 32 2.89 18.76 -16.34
N VAL A 33 2.19 18.32 -17.40
CA VAL A 33 2.54 17.10 -18.15
C VAL A 33 3.45 17.45 -19.33
N SER A 34 4.66 16.91 -19.32
CA SER A 34 5.63 17.05 -20.41
C SER A 34 5.53 15.91 -21.43
N TRP A 35 6.11 16.09 -22.62
CA TRP A 35 6.18 15.03 -23.63
C TRP A 35 6.93 13.77 -23.14
N THR A 36 7.94 13.94 -22.27
CA THR A 36 8.67 12.83 -21.68
C THR A 36 7.81 11.98 -20.75
N ASP A 37 6.78 12.56 -20.15
CA ASP A 37 5.90 11.86 -19.22
C ASP A 37 4.99 10.86 -19.94
N TYR A 38 4.64 11.09 -21.21
CA TYR A 38 3.94 10.09 -22.02
C TYR A 38 4.77 8.79 -22.14
N PHE A 39 6.07 8.91 -22.38
CA PHE A 39 6.96 7.75 -22.47
C PHE A 39 7.15 7.07 -21.10
N LYS A 40 7.28 7.84 -20.01
CA LYS A 40 7.36 7.28 -18.66
C LYS A 40 6.10 6.51 -18.31
N VAL A 41 4.92 7.08 -18.57
CA VAL A 41 3.62 6.42 -18.36
C VAL A 41 3.52 5.11 -19.14
N MET A 42 3.91 5.12 -20.41
CA MET A 42 3.94 3.91 -21.23
C MET A 42 4.90 2.86 -20.68
N TYR A 43 6.11 3.27 -20.28
CA TYR A 43 7.14 2.36 -19.73
C TYR A 43 6.71 1.73 -18.40
N HIS A 44 6.33 2.56 -17.43
CA HIS A 44 5.92 2.07 -16.11
C HIS A 44 4.63 1.24 -16.16
N GLY A 45 3.72 1.54 -17.09
CA GLY A 45 2.48 0.79 -17.27
C GLY A 45 2.64 -0.59 -17.92
N LEU A 46 3.79 -0.90 -18.53
CA LEU A 46 4.01 -2.15 -19.28
C LEU A 46 3.76 -3.42 -18.46
N SER A 47 4.09 -3.41 -17.17
CA SER A 47 3.94 -4.58 -16.31
C SER A 47 2.46 -4.99 -16.16
N LEU A 48 1.56 -4.03 -15.94
CA LEU A 48 0.12 -4.31 -15.85
C LEU A 48 -0.49 -4.60 -17.22
N ASP A 49 0.01 -3.98 -18.31
CA ASP A 49 -0.42 -4.29 -19.66
C ASP A 49 -0.06 -5.74 -20.02
N ALA A 50 1.16 -6.17 -19.68
CA ALA A 50 1.61 -7.54 -19.88
C ALA A 50 0.80 -8.55 -19.04
N ALA A 51 0.55 -8.25 -17.77
CA ALA A 51 -0.27 -9.09 -16.92
C ALA A 51 -1.70 -9.23 -17.47
N THR A 52 -2.32 -8.11 -17.88
CA THR A 52 -3.67 -8.10 -18.48
C THR A 52 -3.70 -8.87 -19.80
N ALA A 53 -2.73 -8.64 -20.68
CA ALA A 53 -2.58 -9.40 -21.92
C ALA A 53 -2.42 -10.90 -21.63
N GLY A 54 -1.67 -11.26 -20.58
CA GLY A 54 -1.51 -12.63 -20.12
C GLY A 54 -2.84 -13.31 -19.78
N TYR A 55 -3.69 -12.65 -19.03
CA TYR A 55 -5.05 -13.17 -18.74
C TYR A 55 -5.86 -13.37 -20.01
N LEU A 56 -5.81 -12.43 -20.96
CA LEU A 56 -6.55 -12.54 -22.21
C LEU A 56 -5.98 -13.61 -23.15
N VAL A 57 -4.70 -13.95 -23.05
CA VAL A 57 -4.07 -15.03 -23.82
C VAL A 57 -4.40 -16.41 -23.25
N ALA A 58 -4.81 -16.52 -21.99
CA ALA A 58 -5.04 -17.80 -21.33
C ALA A 58 -6.08 -18.68 -22.08
N LEU A 59 -7.20 -18.09 -22.53
CA LEU A 59 -8.22 -18.85 -23.27
C LEU A 59 -7.74 -19.28 -24.68
N PRO A 60 -7.15 -18.43 -25.53
CA PRO A 60 -6.48 -18.85 -26.76
C PRO A 60 -5.40 -19.91 -26.55
N PHE A 61 -4.61 -19.80 -25.47
CA PHE A 61 -3.61 -20.79 -25.09
C PHE A 61 -4.26 -22.17 -24.86
N LEU A 62 -5.32 -22.23 -24.06
CA LEU A 62 -6.07 -23.46 -23.80
C LEU A 62 -6.70 -24.02 -25.09
N ALA A 63 -7.28 -23.15 -25.91
CA ALA A 63 -7.86 -23.56 -27.22
C ALA A 63 -6.80 -24.17 -28.15
N VAL A 64 -5.60 -23.58 -28.22
CA VAL A 64 -4.47 -24.11 -28.98
C VAL A 64 -4.02 -25.46 -28.41
N LEU A 65 -3.90 -25.58 -27.08
CA LEU A 65 -3.52 -26.82 -26.39
C LEU A 65 -4.52 -27.96 -26.71
N VAL A 66 -5.81 -27.69 -26.63
CA VAL A 66 -6.87 -28.65 -27.01
C VAL A 66 -6.75 -29.06 -28.50
N SER A 67 -6.48 -28.10 -29.38
CA SER A 67 -6.37 -28.36 -30.83
C SER A 67 -5.20 -29.29 -31.20
N VAL A 68 -4.17 -29.41 -30.39
CA VAL A 68 -3.05 -30.36 -30.58
C VAL A 68 -3.56 -31.81 -30.52
N TRP A 69 -4.55 -32.09 -29.67
CA TRP A 69 -5.05 -33.46 -29.48
C TRP A 69 -6.31 -33.76 -30.24
N PHE A 70 -7.18 -32.76 -30.46
CA PHE A 70 -8.47 -32.92 -31.13
C PHE A 70 -8.49 -32.27 -32.52
N LYS A 71 -8.23 -33.02 -33.56
CA LYS A 71 -8.15 -32.52 -34.96
C LYS A 71 -9.45 -31.84 -35.47
N ARG A 72 -10.61 -32.21 -34.91
CA ARG A 72 -11.93 -31.65 -35.30
C ARG A 72 -12.30 -30.41 -34.50
N PHE A 73 -11.45 -29.96 -33.57
CA PHE A 73 -11.74 -28.79 -32.76
C PHE A 73 -11.80 -27.52 -33.64
N PRO A 74 -12.91 -26.75 -33.58
CA PRO A 74 -13.11 -25.60 -34.45
C PRO A 74 -12.34 -24.37 -33.96
N LEU A 75 -11.01 -24.50 -33.85
CA LEU A 75 -10.13 -23.52 -33.20
C LEU A 75 -10.33 -22.11 -33.74
N ARG A 76 -10.41 -21.93 -35.08
CA ARG A 76 -10.56 -20.60 -35.69
C ARG A 76 -11.88 -19.95 -35.31
N ALA A 77 -12.98 -20.70 -35.30
CA ALA A 77 -14.30 -20.18 -34.90
C ALA A 77 -14.32 -19.74 -33.45
N VAL A 78 -13.71 -20.55 -32.54
CA VAL A 78 -13.55 -20.22 -31.12
C VAL A 78 -12.76 -18.93 -30.96
N LEU A 79 -11.61 -18.81 -31.65
CA LEU A 79 -10.76 -17.62 -31.59
C LEU A 79 -11.47 -16.37 -32.12
N VAL A 80 -12.18 -16.45 -33.24
CA VAL A 80 -12.90 -15.31 -33.82
C VAL A 80 -14.04 -14.85 -32.89
N GLY A 81 -14.81 -15.79 -32.33
CA GLY A 81 -15.82 -15.45 -31.32
C GLY A 81 -15.21 -14.78 -30.08
N TYR A 82 -14.07 -15.29 -29.64
CA TYR A 82 -13.34 -14.71 -28.52
C TYR A 82 -12.84 -13.28 -28.81
N TYR A 83 -12.29 -13.03 -30.03
CA TYR A 83 -11.85 -11.67 -30.40
C TYR A 83 -13.01 -10.67 -30.42
N ALA A 84 -14.17 -11.05 -30.93
CA ALA A 84 -15.34 -10.19 -30.91
C ALA A 84 -15.71 -9.80 -29.47
N LEU A 85 -15.70 -10.79 -28.55
CA LEU A 85 -16.03 -10.57 -27.14
C LEU A 85 -15.00 -9.66 -26.44
N ILE A 86 -13.71 -10.02 -26.50
CA ILE A 86 -12.68 -9.25 -25.77
C ILE A 86 -12.51 -7.86 -26.35
N SER A 87 -12.61 -7.68 -27.67
CA SER A 87 -12.50 -6.37 -28.32
C SER A 87 -13.63 -5.44 -27.87
N LEU A 88 -14.85 -5.97 -27.74
CA LEU A 88 -15.99 -5.22 -27.23
C LEU A 88 -15.76 -4.83 -25.78
N LEU A 89 -15.37 -5.79 -24.92
CA LEU A 89 -15.13 -5.53 -23.50
C LEU A 89 -13.99 -4.51 -23.29
N MET A 90 -12.88 -4.66 -24.01
CA MET A 90 -11.76 -3.71 -23.93
C MET A 90 -12.17 -2.32 -24.38
N ALA A 91 -12.96 -2.19 -25.45
CA ALA A 91 -13.46 -0.89 -25.92
C ALA A 91 -14.40 -0.24 -24.90
N ILE A 92 -15.33 -1.01 -24.32
CA ILE A 92 -16.22 -0.52 -23.27
C ILE A 92 -15.42 -0.04 -22.06
N ILE A 93 -14.55 -0.88 -21.51
CA ILE A 93 -13.73 -0.55 -20.33
C ILE A 93 -12.90 0.72 -20.59
N PHE A 94 -12.24 0.82 -21.72
CA PHE A 94 -11.39 1.97 -22.04
C PHE A 94 -12.19 3.28 -22.20
N VAL A 95 -13.30 3.25 -22.93
CA VAL A 95 -14.12 4.46 -23.18
C VAL A 95 -14.83 4.90 -21.90
N VAL A 96 -15.31 3.97 -21.08
CA VAL A 96 -15.92 4.26 -19.78
C VAL A 96 -14.87 4.84 -18.82
N ASP A 97 -13.67 4.25 -18.75
CA ASP A 97 -12.57 4.76 -17.94
C ASP A 97 -12.20 6.21 -18.30
N MET A 98 -12.02 6.50 -19.60
CA MET A 98 -11.76 7.87 -20.06
C MET A 98 -12.87 8.83 -19.68
N GLY A 99 -14.13 8.42 -19.84
CA GLY A 99 -15.29 9.28 -19.61
C GLY A 99 -15.59 9.53 -18.13
N LEU A 100 -15.31 8.59 -17.25
CA LEU A 100 -15.56 8.72 -15.81
C LEU A 100 -14.41 9.38 -15.05
N TYR A 101 -13.19 9.35 -15.56
CA TYR A 101 -12.02 9.88 -14.87
C TYR A 101 -12.14 11.36 -14.44
N PRO A 102 -12.71 12.30 -15.24
CA PRO A 102 -12.90 13.67 -14.80
C PRO A 102 -13.77 13.83 -13.54
N PHE A 103 -14.68 12.87 -13.31
CA PHE A 103 -15.61 12.86 -12.19
C PHE A 103 -15.02 12.13 -10.99
N TRP A 104 -14.46 10.95 -11.20
CA TRP A 104 -13.96 10.07 -10.13
C TRP A 104 -12.56 10.42 -9.68
N LYS A 105 -11.77 11.07 -10.54
CA LYS A 105 -10.35 11.36 -10.31
C LYS A 105 -9.55 10.08 -9.97
N PHE A 106 -10.03 8.94 -10.44
CA PHE A 106 -9.42 7.62 -10.27
C PHE A 106 -9.75 6.74 -11.47
N LYS A 107 -9.00 5.62 -11.63
CA LYS A 107 -9.22 4.64 -12.69
C LYS A 107 -10.50 3.87 -12.45
N LEU A 108 -11.11 3.40 -13.54
CA LEU A 108 -12.30 2.56 -13.48
C LEU A 108 -12.06 1.36 -12.57
N ASP A 109 -12.93 1.19 -11.58
CA ASP A 109 -12.96 0.07 -10.65
C ASP A 109 -14.36 -0.54 -10.54
N ALA A 110 -14.49 -1.61 -9.76
CA ALA A 110 -15.74 -2.34 -9.63
C ALA A 110 -16.85 -1.57 -8.90
N SER A 111 -16.57 -0.38 -8.35
CA SER A 111 -17.61 0.51 -7.82
C SER A 111 -18.62 0.90 -8.90
N ILE A 112 -18.25 0.83 -10.20
CA ILE A 112 -19.18 1.08 -11.31
C ILE A 112 -20.41 0.18 -11.23
N PHE A 113 -20.28 -1.04 -10.75
CA PHE A 113 -21.40 -1.99 -10.67
C PHE A 113 -22.44 -1.56 -9.63
N LEU A 114 -22.05 -0.84 -8.58
CA LEU A 114 -22.98 -0.28 -7.58
C LEU A 114 -23.88 0.81 -8.19
N TYR A 115 -23.39 1.53 -9.20
CA TYR A 115 -24.17 2.54 -9.90
C TYR A 115 -25.09 1.95 -10.99
N MET A 116 -24.91 0.68 -11.36
CA MET A 116 -25.77 0.02 -12.35
C MET A 116 -27.16 -0.34 -11.81
N ASP A 117 -27.32 -0.34 -10.48
CA ASP A 117 -28.62 -0.59 -9.84
C ASP A 117 -29.64 0.54 -10.08
N SER A 118 -29.16 1.75 -10.45
CA SER A 118 -30.00 2.89 -10.80
C SER A 118 -29.57 3.56 -12.12
N PRO A 119 -29.71 2.91 -13.28
CA PRO A 119 -29.24 3.43 -14.57
C PRO A 119 -29.82 4.80 -14.94
N LYS A 120 -31.09 5.07 -14.52
CA LYS A 120 -31.72 6.37 -14.76
C LYS A 120 -31.00 7.52 -14.09
N ASN A 121 -30.50 7.32 -12.87
CA ASN A 121 -29.76 8.33 -12.12
C ASN A 121 -28.37 8.54 -12.70
N ALA A 122 -27.71 7.47 -13.14
CA ALA A 122 -26.39 7.53 -13.78
C ALA A 122 -26.43 8.29 -15.12
N LEU A 123 -27.51 8.14 -15.89
CA LEU A 123 -27.71 8.80 -17.18
C LEU A 123 -28.30 10.21 -17.08
N ALA A 124 -28.93 10.56 -15.95
CA ALA A 124 -29.56 11.87 -15.76
C ALA A 124 -28.56 13.06 -15.83
N SER A 125 -27.29 12.80 -15.56
CA SER A 125 -26.23 13.81 -15.51
C SER A 125 -25.50 14.01 -16.85
N VAL A 126 -25.85 13.27 -17.91
CA VAL A 126 -25.15 13.32 -19.19
C VAL A 126 -26.11 13.53 -20.37
N SER A 127 -25.67 14.29 -21.37
CA SER A 127 -26.49 14.52 -22.57
C SER A 127 -26.56 13.27 -23.46
N VAL A 128 -27.71 13.10 -24.16
CA VAL A 128 -27.89 12.00 -25.12
C VAL A 128 -26.80 11.98 -26.17
N GLY A 129 -26.38 13.15 -26.70
CA GLY A 129 -25.29 13.25 -27.67
C GLY A 129 -23.96 12.76 -27.13
N PHE A 130 -23.69 13.00 -25.85
CA PHE A 130 -22.50 12.47 -25.18
C PHE A 130 -22.48 10.94 -25.15
N VAL A 131 -23.62 10.31 -24.84
CA VAL A 131 -23.75 8.85 -24.81
C VAL A 131 -23.61 8.24 -26.20
N LEU A 132 -24.33 8.81 -27.20
CA LEU A 132 -24.26 8.31 -28.59
C LEU A 132 -22.86 8.36 -29.17
N LEU A 133 -22.11 9.46 -28.93
CA LEU A 133 -20.73 9.57 -29.37
C LEU A 133 -19.84 8.48 -28.76
N ARG A 134 -20.00 8.21 -27.48
CA ARG A 134 -19.22 7.15 -26.80
C ARG A 134 -19.55 5.75 -27.32
N VAL A 135 -20.81 5.46 -27.53
CA VAL A 135 -21.24 4.18 -28.13
C VAL A 135 -20.62 4.02 -29.54
N LEU A 136 -20.63 5.08 -30.35
CA LEU A 136 -20.00 5.06 -31.66
C LEU A 136 -18.49 4.77 -31.56
N VAL A 137 -17.78 5.46 -30.65
CA VAL A 137 -16.34 5.23 -30.43
C VAL A 137 -16.08 3.80 -29.93
N MET A 138 -16.91 3.25 -29.03
CA MET A 138 -16.80 1.86 -28.58
C MET A 138 -16.93 0.87 -29.74
N ILE A 139 -17.92 1.06 -30.62
CA ILE A 139 -18.15 0.19 -31.78
C ILE A 139 -16.94 0.25 -32.75
N LEU A 140 -16.44 1.45 -33.03
CA LEU A 140 -15.28 1.64 -33.90
C LEU A 140 -14.02 0.98 -33.32
N LEU A 141 -13.72 1.21 -32.04
CA LEU A 141 -12.56 0.60 -31.37
C LEU A 141 -12.67 -0.92 -31.30
N ALA A 142 -13.87 -1.44 -30.95
CA ALA A 142 -14.11 -2.87 -30.92
C ALA A 142 -13.93 -3.50 -32.30
N GLY A 143 -14.47 -2.87 -33.36
CA GLY A 143 -14.34 -3.33 -34.74
C GLY A 143 -12.89 -3.34 -35.22
N LEU A 144 -12.14 -2.25 -34.99
CA LEU A 144 -10.72 -2.15 -35.35
C LEU A 144 -9.86 -3.19 -34.61
N THR A 145 -10.08 -3.34 -33.31
CA THR A 145 -9.35 -4.33 -32.48
C THR A 145 -9.66 -5.75 -32.95
N ALA A 146 -10.93 -6.10 -33.11
CA ALA A 146 -11.34 -7.43 -33.58
C ALA A 146 -10.79 -7.74 -34.97
N TRP A 147 -10.84 -6.76 -35.88
CA TRP A 147 -10.27 -6.90 -37.24
C TRP A 147 -8.75 -7.12 -37.20
N GLY A 148 -8.02 -6.34 -36.40
CA GLY A 148 -6.58 -6.47 -36.21
C GLY A 148 -6.20 -7.86 -35.68
N LEU A 149 -6.87 -8.32 -34.61
CA LEU A 149 -6.64 -9.65 -34.03
C LEU A 149 -7.00 -10.78 -35.00
N TYR A 150 -8.08 -10.62 -35.80
CA TYR A 150 -8.43 -11.58 -36.85
C TYR A 150 -7.34 -11.68 -37.91
N LYS A 151 -6.74 -10.55 -38.34
CA LYS A 151 -5.66 -10.53 -39.33
C LYS A 151 -4.37 -11.19 -38.83
N LEU A 152 -4.09 -11.15 -37.54
CA LEU A 152 -2.95 -11.82 -36.92
C LEU A 152 -3.14 -13.35 -36.85
N THR A 153 -4.37 -13.84 -36.97
CA THR A 153 -4.67 -15.27 -36.86
C THR A 153 -4.35 -15.98 -38.19
N PRO A 154 -3.43 -16.94 -38.19
CA PRO A 154 -3.10 -17.68 -39.40
C PRO A 154 -4.35 -18.39 -39.97
N PRO A 155 -4.52 -18.46 -41.31
CA PRO A 155 -5.65 -19.15 -41.92
C PRO A 155 -5.75 -20.62 -41.49
N HIS A 156 -4.60 -21.25 -41.34
CA HIS A 156 -4.45 -22.63 -40.89
C HIS A 156 -3.36 -22.70 -39.83
N LEU A 157 -3.70 -23.21 -38.65
CA LEU A 157 -2.69 -23.63 -37.68
C LEU A 157 -2.24 -25.05 -38.07
N PRO A 158 -0.96 -25.27 -38.38
CA PRO A 158 -0.49 -26.57 -38.82
C PRO A 158 -0.72 -27.62 -37.72
N ALA A 159 -1.35 -28.73 -38.11
CA ALA A 159 -1.47 -29.88 -37.24
C ALA A 159 -0.07 -30.44 -36.93
N THR A 160 0.26 -30.47 -35.62
CA THR A 160 1.55 -31.05 -35.23
C THR A 160 1.50 -32.58 -35.29
N THR A 161 2.51 -33.20 -35.89
CA THR A 161 2.72 -34.65 -35.84
C THR A 161 3.36 -35.08 -34.52
N LYS A 162 4.08 -34.17 -33.85
CA LYS A 162 4.78 -34.38 -32.56
C LYS A 162 3.96 -33.85 -31.38
N LYS A 163 2.84 -34.51 -31.06
CA LYS A 163 1.91 -34.06 -30.04
C LYS A 163 2.55 -33.86 -28.67
N LEU A 164 3.35 -34.81 -28.19
CA LEU A 164 3.98 -34.75 -26.86
C LEU A 164 4.96 -33.58 -26.74
N SER A 165 5.87 -33.42 -27.72
CA SER A 165 6.83 -32.29 -27.68
C SER A 165 6.14 -30.93 -27.87
N GLY A 166 5.06 -30.89 -28.71
CA GLY A 166 4.23 -29.70 -28.85
C GLY A 166 3.54 -29.33 -27.54
N THR A 167 2.97 -30.31 -26.84
CA THR A 167 2.35 -30.10 -25.52
C THR A 167 3.38 -29.68 -24.49
N ALA A 168 4.55 -30.32 -24.42
CA ALA A 168 5.61 -29.95 -23.51
C ALA A 168 6.06 -28.49 -23.71
N GLY A 169 6.26 -28.07 -24.96
CA GLY A 169 6.60 -26.67 -25.27
C GLY A 169 5.48 -25.69 -24.92
N LEU A 170 4.19 -26.07 -25.10
CA LEU A 170 3.07 -25.24 -24.66
C LEU A 170 3.01 -25.15 -23.14
N LEU A 171 3.30 -26.23 -22.40
CA LEU A 171 3.34 -26.16 -20.93
C LEU A 171 4.45 -25.24 -20.42
N VAL A 172 5.62 -25.24 -21.06
CA VAL A 172 6.69 -24.27 -20.76
C VAL A 172 6.21 -22.83 -21.02
N LEU A 173 5.58 -22.60 -22.19
CA LEU A 173 5.01 -21.28 -22.49
C LEU A 173 3.91 -20.88 -21.50
N GLY A 174 3.09 -21.83 -21.04
CA GLY A 174 2.08 -21.62 -19.99
C GLY A 174 2.69 -21.24 -18.66
N GLY A 175 3.81 -21.86 -18.28
CA GLY A 175 4.58 -21.48 -17.09
C GLY A 175 5.13 -20.06 -17.18
N LEU A 176 5.69 -19.66 -18.33
CA LEU A 176 6.13 -18.29 -18.57
C LEU A 176 4.96 -17.29 -18.53
N LEU A 177 3.82 -17.66 -19.14
CA LEU A 177 2.61 -16.85 -19.11
C LEU A 177 2.10 -16.65 -17.66
N PHE A 178 2.17 -17.69 -16.85
CA PHE A 178 1.82 -17.60 -15.42
C PHE A 178 2.71 -16.60 -14.68
N ILE A 179 4.03 -16.64 -14.91
CA ILE A 179 4.98 -15.68 -14.31
C ILE A 179 4.63 -14.25 -14.71
N VAL A 180 4.28 -14.01 -15.98
CA VAL A 180 3.88 -12.69 -16.50
C VAL A 180 2.58 -12.22 -15.83
N ILE A 181 1.58 -13.08 -15.72
CA ILE A 181 0.30 -12.79 -15.05
C ILE A 181 0.53 -12.44 -13.58
N ARG A 182 1.39 -13.19 -12.91
CA ARG A 182 1.73 -12.96 -11.50
C ARG A 182 2.50 -11.64 -11.30
N GLY A 183 3.20 -11.13 -12.30
CA GLY A 183 4.01 -9.92 -12.21
C GLY A 183 5.48 -10.17 -11.91
N GLY A 184 5.95 -11.41 -12.01
CA GLY A 184 7.33 -11.79 -11.73
C GLY A 184 7.46 -12.94 -10.75
N VAL A 185 8.63 -13.07 -10.13
CA VAL A 185 9.00 -14.13 -9.17
C VAL A 185 9.25 -13.58 -7.75
N THR A 186 9.04 -12.28 -7.52
CA THR A 186 9.13 -11.64 -6.20
C THR A 186 7.95 -12.00 -5.29
N GLU A 187 7.97 -11.58 -4.03
CA GLU A 187 6.89 -11.80 -3.04
C GLU A 187 5.58 -11.15 -3.48
N SER A 188 5.67 -9.98 -4.11
CA SER A 188 4.51 -9.25 -4.62
C SER A 188 3.89 -9.91 -5.85
N THR A 189 2.57 -9.93 -5.88
CA THR A 189 1.81 -10.20 -7.11
C THR A 189 1.45 -8.89 -7.80
N SER A 190 1.10 -8.98 -9.10
CA SER A 190 0.64 -7.81 -9.87
C SER A 190 -0.44 -7.04 -9.11
N ASN A 191 -0.20 -5.74 -8.91
CA ASN A 191 -1.14 -4.82 -8.28
C ASN A 191 -1.02 -3.41 -8.87
N ILE A 192 -2.01 -2.55 -8.61
CA ILE A 192 -2.07 -1.20 -9.18
C ILE A 192 -0.88 -0.35 -8.74
N GLY A 193 -0.42 -0.48 -7.49
CA GLY A 193 0.65 0.34 -6.93
C GLY A 193 2.00 0.16 -7.62
N GLN A 194 2.26 -1.00 -8.22
CA GLN A 194 3.56 -1.28 -8.85
C GLN A 194 3.90 -0.34 -10.01
N VAL A 195 2.90 0.25 -10.67
CA VAL A 195 3.11 1.17 -11.80
C VAL A 195 3.17 2.64 -11.38
N TYR A 196 2.98 2.95 -10.10
CA TYR A 196 3.16 4.29 -9.58
C TYR A 196 4.65 4.63 -9.57
N PHE A 197 5.01 5.82 -10.04
CA PHE A 197 6.42 6.19 -10.25
C PHE A 197 6.75 7.65 -9.86
N CYS A 198 5.76 8.46 -9.49
CA CYS A 198 5.96 9.86 -9.11
C CYS A 198 4.82 10.35 -8.21
N ASN A 199 4.92 11.58 -7.70
CA ASN A 199 3.90 12.19 -6.84
C ASN A 199 2.73 12.81 -7.62
N ASN A 200 2.76 12.80 -8.95
CA ASN A 200 1.65 13.25 -9.77
C ASN A 200 0.64 12.11 -9.96
N GLU A 201 -0.50 12.19 -9.28
CA GLU A 201 -1.55 11.17 -9.33
C GLU A 201 -2.06 10.91 -10.75
N PHE A 202 -2.19 11.97 -11.58
CA PHE A 202 -2.66 11.81 -12.95
C PHE A 202 -1.72 10.94 -13.79
N LEU A 203 -0.41 11.14 -13.65
CA LEU A 203 0.59 10.31 -14.34
C LEU A 203 0.58 8.86 -13.84
N ASN A 204 0.47 8.67 -12.53
CA ASN A 204 0.36 7.33 -11.95
C ASN A 204 -0.90 6.61 -12.43
N HIS A 205 -2.05 7.28 -12.40
CA HIS A 205 -3.30 6.72 -12.91
C HIS A 205 -3.24 6.44 -14.41
N SER A 206 -2.59 7.30 -15.20
CA SER A 206 -2.42 7.09 -16.64
C SER A 206 -1.59 5.83 -16.96
N ALA A 207 -0.68 5.44 -16.07
CA ALA A 207 0.10 4.20 -16.20
C ALA A 207 -0.73 2.93 -15.91
N VAL A 208 -1.80 3.04 -15.12
CA VAL A 208 -2.65 1.90 -14.76
C VAL A 208 -3.47 1.41 -15.94
N ASN A 209 -3.46 0.10 -16.20
CA ASN A 209 -4.34 -0.52 -17.17
C ASN A 209 -5.79 -0.56 -16.65
N PRO A 210 -6.80 0.00 -17.36
CA PRO A 210 -8.16 0.07 -16.86
C PRO A 210 -8.84 -1.28 -16.71
N ALA A 211 -8.51 -2.26 -17.55
CA ALA A 211 -9.07 -3.61 -17.42
C ALA A 211 -8.48 -4.33 -16.19
N PHE A 212 -7.18 -4.14 -15.91
CA PHE A 212 -6.57 -4.64 -14.68
C PHE A 212 -7.21 -3.99 -13.45
N SER A 213 -7.37 -2.67 -13.45
CA SER A 213 -8.01 -1.92 -12.35
C SER A 213 -9.40 -2.47 -12.03
N LEU A 214 -10.25 -2.58 -13.06
CA LEU A 214 -11.59 -3.12 -12.92
C LEU A 214 -11.59 -4.55 -12.36
N LEU A 215 -10.86 -5.47 -13.00
CA LEU A 215 -10.88 -6.88 -12.62
C LEU A 215 -10.27 -7.14 -11.24
N SER A 216 -9.18 -6.45 -10.90
CA SER A 216 -8.52 -6.61 -9.59
C SER A 216 -9.33 -6.02 -8.43
N SER A 217 -10.29 -5.15 -8.70
CA SER A 217 -11.16 -4.54 -7.69
C SER A 217 -12.44 -5.32 -7.44
N VAL A 218 -12.89 -6.20 -8.34
CA VAL A 218 -14.16 -6.96 -8.20
C VAL A 218 -14.23 -7.73 -6.88
N SER A 219 -13.17 -8.40 -6.48
CA SER A 219 -13.14 -9.16 -5.21
C SER A 219 -12.99 -8.28 -3.96
N LYS A 220 -12.70 -6.99 -4.13
CA LYS A 220 -12.44 -6.05 -3.04
C LYS A 220 -13.57 -5.04 -2.86
N THR A 221 -14.46 -4.92 -3.84
CA THR A 221 -15.59 -4.01 -3.78
C THR A 221 -16.76 -4.70 -3.08
N GLN A 222 -17.13 -4.18 -1.92
CA GLN A 222 -18.29 -4.59 -1.14
C GLN A 222 -19.09 -3.34 -0.78
N ASN A 223 -20.40 -3.47 -0.67
CA ASN A 223 -21.24 -2.39 -0.14
C ASN A 223 -21.18 -2.43 1.39
N TYR A 224 -20.13 -1.81 1.95
CA TYR A 224 -19.93 -1.75 3.40
C TYR A 224 -21.04 -0.96 4.11
N GLU A 225 -21.62 0.02 3.44
CA GLU A 225 -22.70 0.82 3.99
C GLU A 225 -23.95 -0.02 4.27
N GLU A 226 -24.33 -0.91 3.36
CA GLU A 226 -25.44 -1.84 3.59
C GLU A 226 -25.08 -2.95 4.58
N GLN A 227 -23.85 -3.47 4.50
CA GLN A 227 -23.42 -4.62 5.30
C GLN A 227 -23.33 -4.28 6.80
N PHE A 228 -22.95 -3.04 7.16
CA PHE A 228 -22.71 -2.62 8.54
C PHE A 228 -23.64 -1.50 9.02
N ASN A 229 -24.78 -1.32 8.37
CA ASN A 229 -25.76 -0.31 8.73
C ASN A 229 -26.70 -0.82 9.84
N PHE A 230 -26.19 -0.90 11.09
CA PHE A 230 -26.93 -1.40 12.25
C PHE A 230 -27.74 -0.30 12.97
N PHE A 231 -27.42 0.96 12.74
CA PHE A 231 -28.00 2.10 13.42
C PHE A 231 -28.44 3.17 12.42
N SER A 232 -29.44 3.97 12.75
CA SER A 232 -29.78 5.17 11.99
C SER A 232 -28.60 6.16 11.97
N GLU A 233 -28.61 7.10 11.05
CA GLU A 233 -27.56 8.12 10.95
C GLU A 233 -27.48 8.98 12.22
N GLU A 234 -28.63 9.33 12.80
CA GLU A 234 -28.71 10.09 14.05
C GLU A 234 -28.15 9.31 15.24
N GLU A 235 -28.50 8.03 15.37
CA GLU A 235 -27.95 7.17 16.42
C GLU A 235 -26.45 6.99 16.28
N ARG A 236 -25.95 6.77 15.06
CA ARG A 236 -24.51 6.67 14.80
C ARG A 236 -23.77 7.94 15.22
N ALA A 237 -24.30 9.11 14.83
CA ALA A 237 -23.73 10.40 15.22
C ALA A 237 -23.68 10.56 16.75
N HIS A 238 -24.76 10.21 17.43
CA HIS A 238 -24.84 10.28 18.90
C HIS A 238 -23.88 9.30 19.59
N LEU A 239 -23.78 8.06 19.10
CA LEU A 239 -22.85 7.06 19.65
C LEU A 239 -21.38 7.42 19.41
N PHE A 240 -21.08 8.11 18.30
CA PHE A 240 -19.73 8.55 17.98
C PHE A 240 -19.33 9.86 18.70
N ASP A 241 -20.33 10.64 19.12
CA ASP A 241 -20.10 11.90 19.82
C ASP A 241 -19.34 11.67 21.15
N GLY A 242 -18.29 12.44 21.36
CA GLY A 242 -17.43 12.33 22.54
C GLY A 242 -16.33 11.25 22.47
N LEU A 243 -16.38 10.29 21.52
CA LEU A 243 -15.29 9.32 21.35
C LEU A 243 -14.03 9.98 20.79
N TYR A 244 -14.21 10.91 19.86
CA TYR A 244 -13.13 11.67 19.23
C TYR A 244 -13.40 13.15 19.38
N PRO A 245 -13.08 13.74 20.56
CA PRO A 245 -13.43 15.11 20.86
C PRO A 245 -12.75 16.08 19.90
N VAL A 246 -13.50 17.09 19.53
CA VAL A 246 -13.01 18.20 18.72
C VAL A 246 -12.09 19.07 19.59
N ARG A 247 -10.89 19.21 19.19
CA ARG A 247 -9.72 19.99 19.60
C ARG A 247 -9.85 20.91 20.81
N GLY A 248 -9.00 20.66 21.78
CA GLY A 248 -8.52 21.66 22.72
C GLY A 248 -7.43 22.56 22.10
N LYS A 249 -7.26 23.73 22.68
CA LYS A 249 -6.17 24.64 22.29
C LYS A 249 -4.87 24.36 23.04
N ASN A 250 -4.96 23.65 24.15
CA ASN A 250 -3.84 23.41 25.05
C ASN A 250 -3.40 21.95 24.99
N THR A 251 -2.12 21.75 24.82
CA THR A 251 -1.47 20.44 24.89
C THR A 251 -0.25 20.51 25.79
N VAL A 252 0.08 19.42 26.46
CA VAL A 252 1.35 19.33 27.20
C VAL A 252 2.48 19.33 26.17
N GLU A 253 3.34 20.33 26.23
CA GLU A 253 4.46 20.48 25.31
C GLU A 253 5.62 19.56 25.66
N LEU A 254 5.96 18.68 24.75
CA LEU A 254 7.05 17.70 24.88
C LEU A 254 8.32 18.11 24.10
N LEU A 255 8.21 19.04 23.15
CA LEU A 255 9.29 19.38 22.23
C LEU A 255 9.86 20.78 22.47
N ASN A 256 11.17 20.93 22.24
CA ASN A 256 11.89 22.21 22.31
C ASN A 256 11.66 23.09 21.07
N THR A 257 11.17 22.50 19.98
CA THR A 257 10.94 23.18 18.70
C THR A 257 9.66 22.69 18.05
N LYS A 258 8.99 23.56 17.30
CA LYS A 258 7.79 23.23 16.52
C LYS A 258 8.12 22.72 15.12
N ARG A 259 9.39 22.77 14.73
CA ARG A 259 9.86 22.31 13.40
C ARG A 259 11.10 21.41 13.50
N PRO A 260 11.04 20.30 14.27
CA PRO A 260 12.14 19.34 14.31
C PRO A 260 12.31 18.62 12.97
N ASN A 261 13.48 18.08 12.72
CA ASN A 261 13.63 16.99 11.77
C ASN A 261 12.99 15.73 12.38
N ILE A 262 12.22 14.98 11.61
CA ILE A 262 11.39 13.88 12.14
C ILE A 262 11.77 12.57 11.50
N LEU A 263 12.20 11.62 12.31
CA LEU A 263 12.42 10.22 11.92
C LEU A 263 11.37 9.33 12.62
N ILE A 264 10.50 8.67 11.86
CA ILE A 264 9.58 7.67 12.38
C ILE A 264 10.10 6.29 12.01
N ILE A 265 10.40 5.47 13.01
CA ILE A 265 10.84 4.08 12.84
C ILE A 265 9.67 3.17 13.19
N LEU A 266 9.08 2.55 12.16
CA LEU A 266 8.12 1.46 12.31
C LEU A 266 8.89 0.16 12.54
N MET A 267 8.73 -0.41 13.72
CA MET A 267 9.44 -1.63 14.12
C MET A 267 8.55 -2.84 13.85
N GLU A 268 8.88 -3.62 12.82
CA GLU A 268 8.11 -4.79 12.37
C GLU A 268 7.75 -5.73 13.53
N GLY A 269 6.45 -5.82 13.85
CA GLY A 269 5.89 -6.72 14.84
C GLY A 269 6.42 -6.57 16.28
N PHE A 270 7.10 -5.47 16.62
CA PHE A 270 7.84 -5.31 17.88
C PHE A 270 6.91 -5.01 19.06
N GLY A 271 5.98 -5.94 19.37
CA GLY A 271 5.03 -5.80 20.48
C GLY A 271 5.68 -5.75 21.86
N ALA A 272 4.90 -5.33 22.86
CA ALA A 272 5.31 -5.31 24.27
C ALA A 272 5.76 -6.69 24.78
N THR A 273 5.31 -7.77 24.15
CA THR A 273 5.77 -9.14 24.43
C THR A 273 7.28 -9.35 24.23
N MET A 274 7.93 -8.46 23.50
CA MET A 274 9.39 -8.47 23.26
C MET A 274 10.11 -7.36 24.04
N VAL A 275 9.42 -6.62 24.91
CA VAL A 275 10.00 -5.51 25.68
C VAL A 275 9.99 -5.84 27.17
N ASP A 276 11.18 -6.05 27.75
CA ASP A 276 11.35 -6.50 29.15
C ASP A 276 10.69 -5.54 30.15
N SER A 277 10.87 -4.21 29.98
CA SER A 277 10.24 -3.19 30.83
C SER A 277 8.71 -3.16 30.76
N LEU A 278 8.09 -3.80 29.75
CA LEU A 278 6.65 -3.98 29.61
C LEU A 278 6.18 -5.40 29.98
N GLY A 279 7.06 -6.21 30.60
CA GLY A 279 6.77 -7.57 30.99
C GLY A 279 6.95 -8.61 29.89
N GLY A 280 7.66 -8.26 28.82
CA GLY A 280 7.98 -9.15 27.70
C GLY A 280 9.20 -10.05 27.96
N VAL A 281 9.76 -10.63 26.88
CA VAL A 281 10.88 -11.57 26.95
C VAL A 281 12.15 -10.88 27.44
N PRO A 282 12.74 -11.33 28.57
CA PRO A 282 13.97 -10.75 29.10
C PRO A 282 15.11 -10.78 28.08
N GLY A 283 15.78 -9.65 27.91
CA GLY A 283 16.96 -9.54 27.04
C GLY A 283 16.65 -9.43 25.56
N ALA A 284 15.39 -9.43 25.11
CA ALA A 284 15.03 -9.23 23.71
C ALA A 284 15.15 -7.74 23.28
N SER A 285 15.07 -6.78 24.22
CA SER A 285 15.09 -5.35 23.90
C SER A 285 15.89 -4.46 24.88
N PRO A 286 17.13 -4.79 25.23
CA PRO A 286 17.89 -4.02 26.23
C PRO A 286 18.17 -2.57 25.77
N ASN A 287 18.20 -2.28 24.47
CA ASN A 287 18.40 -0.92 23.98
C ASN A 287 17.11 -0.10 24.09
N ILE A 288 15.94 -0.65 23.78
CA ILE A 288 14.65 0.02 24.02
C ILE A 288 14.52 0.35 25.51
N ASP A 289 14.83 -0.59 26.42
CA ASP A 289 14.77 -0.39 27.86
C ASP A 289 15.76 0.68 28.35
N ARG A 290 16.93 0.76 27.74
CA ARG A 290 17.91 1.83 28.00
C ARG A 290 17.41 3.18 27.50
N LEU A 291 16.98 3.23 26.24
CA LEU A 291 16.58 4.45 25.54
C LEU A 291 15.27 5.01 26.11
N SER A 292 14.38 4.17 26.64
CA SER A 292 13.15 4.62 27.30
C SER A 292 13.39 5.56 28.50
N LYS A 293 14.57 5.48 29.13
CA LYS A 293 14.99 6.35 30.23
C LYS A 293 15.55 7.69 29.75
N GLU A 294 15.83 7.81 28.47
CA GLU A 294 16.44 8.99 27.87
C GLU A 294 15.44 9.85 27.08
N GLY A 295 14.25 9.36 26.84
CA GLY A 295 13.21 10.01 26.05
C GLY A 295 11.83 9.99 26.67
N ILE A 296 10.81 10.20 25.85
CA ILE A 296 9.42 10.12 26.26
C ILE A 296 8.92 8.72 25.94
N TYR A 297 8.49 8.00 26.96
CA TYR A 297 8.06 6.61 26.82
C TYR A 297 6.57 6.48 27.10
N PHE A 298 5.80 6.13 26.07
CA PHE A 298 4.38 5.81 26.17
C PHE A 298 4.25 4.33 26.47
N THR A 299 3.82 4.01 27.68
CA THR A 299 3.81 2.63 28.20
C THR A 299 2.49 1.91 28.02
N ASN A 300 1.43 2.61 27.58
CA ASN A 300 0.07 2.07 27.50
C ASN A 300 -0.55 2.32 26.11
N CYS A 301 0.23 2.02 25.06
CA CYS A 301 -0.16 2.18 23.66
C CYS A 301 -0.58 0.83 23.06
N TYR A 302 -1.62 0.85 22.21
CA TYR A 302 -2.14 -0.36 21.56
C TYR A 302 -2.20 -0.19 20.05
N ALA A 303 -1.64 -1.16 19.32
CA ALA A 303 -1.77 -1.26 17.88
C ALA A 303 -3.22 -1.50 17.48
N ASN A 304 -3.72 -0.78 16.47
CA ASN A 304 -5.08 -0.95 15.98
C ASN A 304 -5.25 -2.22 15.13
N SER A 305 -4.16 -2.89 14.79
CA SER A 305 -4.13 -3.96 13.82
C SER A 305 -3.09 -5.04 14.17
N PHE A 306 -3.08 -6.08 13.35
CA PHE A 306 -2.22 -7.26 13.47
C PHE A 306 -1.42 -7.53 12.18
N ARG A 307 -1.31 -6.53 11.27
CA ARG A 307 -0.57 -6.62 10.01
C ARG A 307 0.01 -5.28 9.60
N THR A 308 1.16 -5.32 8.97
CA THR A 308 1.95 -4.17 8.52
C THR A 308 1.17 -3.21 7.61
N ASP A 309 0.43 -3.73 6.63
CA ASP A 309 -0.35 -2.91 5.68
C ASP A 309 -1.45 -2.09 6.36
N ARG A 310 -2.00 -2.57 7.47
CA ARG A 310 -3.01 -1.87 8.27
C ARG A 310 -2.34 -0.94 9.28
N GLY A 311 -1.33 -1.44 10.00
CA GLY A 311 -0.59 -0.65 11.00
C GLY A 311 0.08 0.58 10.40
N THR A 312 0.63 0.46 9.18
CA THR A 312 1.19 1.60 8.43
C THR A 312 0.14 2.69 8.19
N VAL A 313 -1.08 2.31 7.78
CA VAL A 313 -2.20 3.27 7.61
C VAL A 313 -2.62 3.86 8.95
N CYS A 314 -2.73 3.04 10.00
CA CYS A 314 -3.06 3.52 11.36
C CYS A 314 -2.05 4.56 11.84
N THR A 315 -0.76 4.34 11.61
CA THR A 315 0.31 5.24 12.02
C THR A 315 0.30 6.55 11.24
N PHE A 316 0.36 6.48 9.90
CA PHE A 316 0.56 7.69 9.10
C PHE A 316 -0.72 8.44 8.76
N SER A 317 -1.86 7.76 8.70
CA SER A 317 -3.16 8.38 8.41
C SER A 317 -4.03 8.56 9.66
N GLY A 318 -3.61 8.07 10.83
CA GLY A 318 -4.45 8.10 12.02
C GLY A 318 -5.83 7.46 11.78
N TYR A 319 -5.92 6.48 10.86
CA TYR A 319 -7.17 5.91 10.39
C TYR A 319 -7.35 4.50 10.92
N GLN A 320 -8.56 4.17 11.33
CA GLN A 320 -8.88 2.88 11.95
C GLN A 320 -8.60 1.68 11.05
N SER A 321 -8.24 0.57 11.66
CA SER A 321 -8.19 -0.74 11.02
C SER A 321 -9.58 -1.38 10.96
N PHE A 322 -9.79 -2.29 10.00
CA PHE A 322 -11.01 -3.08 9.85
C PHE A 322 -10.69 -4.58 9.88
N PRO A 323 -11.57 -5.44 10.42
CA PRO A 323 -11.28 -6.87 10.57
C PRO A 323 -10.92 -7.58 9.25
N ASN A 324 -11.71 -7.36 8.20
CA ASN A 324 -11.62 -8.09 6.94
C ASN A 324 -11.12 -7.25 5.77
N LEU A 325 -10.76 -5.99 6.02
CA LEU A 325 -10.37 -5.03 5.01
C LEU A 325 -9.03 -4.39 5.34
N SER A 326 -8.15 -4.33 4.36
CA SER A 326 -7.00 -3.41 4.37
C SER A 326 -7.24 -2.29 3.38
N VAL A 327 -7.40 -1.07 3.88
CA VAL A 327 -7.66 0.12 3.05
C VAL A 327 -6.47 0.40 2.12
N MET A 328 -5.25 0.07 2.53
CA MET A 328 -4.05 0.18 1.67
C MET A 328 -4.21 -0.60 0.36
N LYS A 329 -4.91 -1.74 0.39
CA LYS A 329 -5.14 -2.59 -0.80
C LYS A 329 -6.19 -2.02 -1.77
N ILE A 330 -6.81 -0.89 -1.42
CA ILE A 330 -7.82 -0.20 -2.22
C ILE A 330 -7.34 1.23 -2.50
N PRO A 331 -6.48 1.44 -3.51
CA PRO A 331 -5.87 2.75 -3.78
C PRO A 331 -6.89 3.88 -4.00
N ALA A 332 -8.07 3.57 -4.56
CA ALA A 332 -9.16 4.53 -4.71
C ALA A 332 -9.63 5.13 -3.36
N LYS A 333 -9.53 4.37 -2.28
CA LYS A 333 -9.90 4.77 -0.91
C LYS A 333 -8.69 5.32 -0.15
N SER A 334 -7.57 4.60 -0.15
CA SER A 334 -6.41 4.99 0.66
C SER A 334 -5.81 6.35 0.28
N ARG A 335 -5.89 6.76 -1.00
CA ARG A 335 -5.41 8.06 -1.46
C ARG A 335 -6.19 9.27 -0.91
N THR A 336 -7.40 9.06 -0.41
CA THR A 336 -8.24 10.13 0.16
C THR A 336 -8.06 10.30 1.66
N LEU A 337 -7.27 9.45 2.29
CA LEU A 337 -7.02 9.53 3.72
C LEU A 337 -6.14 10.75 4.06
N PRO A 338 -6.35 11.37 5.23
CA PRO A 338 -5.39 12.33 5.76
C PRO A 338 -4.04 11.64 5.99
N SER A 339 -2.97 12.42 6.00
CA SER A 339 -1.62 11.89 6.24
C SER A 339 -0.76 12.87 7.02
N ILE A 340 -0.06 12.39 8.05
CA ILE A 340 1.00 13.14 8.74
C ILE A 340 1.97 13.71 7.69
N VAL A 341 2.37 12.87 6.75
CA VAL A 341 3.34 13.21 5.69
C VAL A 341 2.83 14.33 4.82
N GLY A 342 1.56 14.26 4.36
CA GLY A 342 0.93 15.31 3.56
C GLY A 342 0.83 16.65 4.30
N LYS A 343 0.62 16.62 5.63
CA LYS A 343 0.68 17.82 6.47
C LYS A 343 2.09 18.39 6.53
N LEU A 344 3.09 17.55 6.75
CA LEU A 344 4.49 17.98 6.81
C LEU A 344 4.97 18.54 5.46
N VAL A 345 4.56 17.98 4.33
CA VAL A 345 4.87 18.53 2.99
C VAL A 345 4.30 19.94 2.84
N LYS A 346 3.07 20.20 3.29
CA LYS A 346 2.47 21.54 3.27
C LYS A 346 3.25 22.55 4.11
N GLU A 347 3.92 22.07 5.17
CA GLU A 347 4.80 22.85 6.04
C GLU A 347 6.23 22.97 5.50
N GLY A 348 6.49 22.49 4.28
CA GLY A 348 7.79 22.59 3.60
C GLY A 348 8.82 21.52 3.99
N TYR A 349 8.39 20.41 4.57
CA TYR A 349 9.27 19.26 4.81
C TYR A 349 9.55 18.50 3.51
N THR A 350 10.79 18.07 3.33
CA THR A 350 11.13 17.00 2.37
C THR A 350 10.87 15.64 3.01
N THR A 351 10.41 14.67 2.23
CA THR A 351 9.89 13.41 2.78
C THR A 351 10.44 12.18 2.08
N ASP A 352 10.97 11.24 2.87
CA ASP A 352 11.58 9.99 2.42
C ASP A 352 10.98 8.80 3.16
N PHE A 353 10.89 7.66 2.49
CA PHE A 353 10.54 6.38 3.10
C PHE A 353 11.57 5.32 2.75
N LEU A 354 12.04 4.59 3.75
CA LEU A 354 12.97 3.47 3.62
C LEU A 354 12.31 2.18 4.06
N TYR A 355 12.44 1.14 3.25
CA TYR A 355 12.02 -0.22 3.58
C TYR A 355 12.98 -1.23 2.96
N GLY A 356 13.51 -2.15 3.75
CA GLY A 356 14.40 -3.21 3.25
C GLY A 356 13.71 -4.28 2.41
N GLY A 357 12.38 -4.28 2.32
CA GLY A 357 11.56 -5.27 1.60
C GLY A 357 10.93 -4.75 0.31
N ASP A 358 10.11 -5.61 -0.33
CA ASP A 358 9.38 -5.28 -1.55
C ASP A 358 8.25 -4.26 -1.27
N ILE A 359 8.49 -3.01 -1.63
CA ILE A 359 7.55 -1.90 -1.42
C ILE A 359 6.26 -2.01 -2.24
N ASN A 360 6.19 -2.91 -3.22
CA ASN A 360 4.95 -3.15 -3.99
C ASN A 360 3.98 -4.08 -3.24
N PHE A 361 4.46 -4.76 -2.19
CA PHE A 361 3.62 -5.63 -1.39
C PHE A 361 2.40 -4.87 -0.87
N THR A 362 1.21 -5.46 -1.00
CA THR A 362 -0.09 -4.91 -0.53
C THR A 362 -0.48 -3.51 -1.04
N ASN A 363 0.06 -3.05 -2.18
CA ASN A 363 -0.07 -1.67 -2.71
C ASN A 363 0.60 -0.58 -1.83
N MET A 364 1.56 -0.93 -0.98
CA MET A 364 2.24 0.01 -0.09
C MET A 364 2.81 1.21 -0.87
N LYS A 365 3.46 0.96 -2.01
CA LYS A 365 4.03 2.02 -2.86
C LYS A 365 3.01 3.08 -3.27
N SER A 366 1.80 2.67 -3.70
CA SER A 366 0.76 3.64 -4.07
C SER A 366 0.27 4.45 -2.88
N TYR A 367 0.11 3.81 -1.71
CA TYR A 367 -0.27 4.48 -0.48
C TYR A 367 0.77 5.53 -0.06
N LEU A 368 2.05 5.16 -0.03
CA LEU A 368 3.14 6.05 0.39
C LEU A 368 3.25 7.28 -0.52
N LEU A 369 3.20 7.10 -1.84
CA LEU A 369 3.25 8.23 -2.79
C LEU A 369 2.02 9.13 -2.65
N SER A 370 0.82 8.56 -2.52
CA SER A 370 -0.41 9.33 -2.31
C SER A 370 -0.45 10.04 -0.96
N SER A 371 0.25 9.52 0.05
CA SER A 371 0.38 10.12 1.38
C SER A 371 1.34 11.32 1.39
N GLY A 372 2.20 11.49 0.37
CA GLY A 372 3.11 12.63 0.24
C GLY A 372 4.60 12.30 0.35
N TYR A 373 5.02 11.03 0.41
CA TYR A 373 6.43 10.68 0.32
C TYR A 373 7.00 11.00 -1.06
N GLN A 374 8.09 11.75 -1.11
CA GLN A 374 8.73 12.22 -2.33
C GLN A 374 9.77 11.22 -2.85
N HIS A 375 10.47 10.55 -1.93
CA HIS A 375 11.48 9.56 -2.27
C HIS A 375 11.19 8.26 -1.53
N LEU A 376 11.29 7.15 -2.25
CA LEU A 376 11.11 5.81 -1.72
C LEU A 376 12.38 5.00 -1.99
N THR A 377 12.92 4.36 -0.96
CA THR A 377 14.02 3.41 -1.06
C THR A 377 13.51 2.04 -0.63
N ALA A 378 13.72 1.02 -1.46
CA ALA A 378 13.24 -0.33 -1.24
C ALA A 378 14.37 -1.36 -1.47
N ASP A 379 14.07 -2.64 -1.28
CA ASP A 379 15.03 -3.74 -1.48
C ASP A 379 15.74 -3.68 -2.84
N ILE A 380 15.03 -3.29 -3.90
CA ILE A 380 15.56 -3.21 -5.26
C ILE A 380 16.69 -2.19 -5.40
N ASP A 381 16.76 -1.19 -4.53
CA ASP A 381 17.79 -0.14 -4.53
C ASP A 381 19.09 -0.59 -3.87
N PHE A 382 19.09 -1.76 -3.22
CA PHE A 382 20.26 -2.37 -2.62
C PHE A 382 20.90 -3.41 -3.56
N PRO A 383 22.23 -3.61 -3.52
CA PRO A 383 22.90 -4.69 -4.22
C PRO A 383 22.31 -6.06 -3.89
N SER A 384 22.27 -6.97 -4.89
CA SER A 384 21.69 -8.31 -4.71
C SER A 384 22.37 -9.12 -3.59
N GLU A 385 23.67 -8.88 -3.35
CA GLU A 385 24.45 -9.53 -2.31
C GLU A 385 24.02 -9.14 -0.89
N GLN A 386 23.30 -8.02 -0.75
CA GLN A 386 22.77 -7.51 0.52
C GLN A 386 21.36 -8.01 0.82
N ARG A 387 20.65 -8.52 -0.19
CA ARG A 387 19.27 -9.07 -0.04
C ARG A 387 19.33 -10.52 0.45
N LYS A 388 19.80 -10.72 1.68
CA LYS A 388 20.01 -12.05 2.25
C LYS A 388 18.80 -12.60 3.00
N ASN A 389 17.88 -11.75 3.43
CA ASN A 389 16.63 -12.16 4.03
C ASN A 389 15.65 -12.57 2.92
N PRO A 390 14.82 -13.60 3.09
CA PRO A 390 13.77 -13.95 2.12
C PRO A 390 12.84 -12.79 1.74
N TRP A 391 12.65 -11.83 2.64
CA TRP A 391 11.85 -10.64 2.42
C TRP A 391 12.65 -9.41 1.91
N GLY A 392 13.99 -9.50 1.85
CA GLY A 392 14.82 -8.40 1.35
C GLY A 392 16.14 -8.19 2.11
N VAL A 393 16.36 -7.01 2.65
CA VAL A 393 17.60 -6.53 3.27
C VAL A 393 17.46 -6.48 4.79
N ASN A 394 18.42 -7.03 5.52
CA ASN A 394 18.42 -7.03 6.99
C ASN A 394 18.63 -5.62 7.59
N ASP A 395 18.19 -5.47 8.84
CA ASP A 395 18.15 -4.18 9.55
C ASP A 395 19.54 -3.58 9.82
N ASP A 396 20.59 -4.38 9.97
CA ASP A 396 21.96 -3.86 10.10
C ASP A 396 22.39 -3.02 8.88
N ILE A 397 22.03 -3.50 7.69
CA ILE A 397 22.36 -2.81 6.43
C ILE A 397 21.46 -1.60 6.23
N THR A 398 20.17 -1.72 6.49
CA THR A 398 19.22 -0.61 6.29
C THR A 398 19.41 0.50 7.32
N PHE A 399 19.75 0.20 8.58
CA PHE A 399 20.13 1.22 9.58
C PHE A 399 21.46 1.92 9.22
N ASP A 400 22.45 1.19 8.71
CA ASP A 400 23.69 1.81 8.24
C ASP A 400 23.46 2.69 6.99
N TYR A 401 22.58 2.28 6.08
CA TYR A 401 22.15 3.11 4.95
C TYR A 401 21.47 4.38 5.44
N LEU A 402 20.51 4.26 6.35
CA LEU A 402 19.78 5.39 6.95
C LEU A 402 20.74 6.37 7.64
N TYR A 403 21.68 5.87 8.45
CA TYR A 403 22.69 6.70 9.08
C TYR A 403 23.51 7.48 8.05
N ASN A 404 23.97 6.80 6.97
CA ASN A 404 24.76 7.43 5.92
C ASN A 404 23.98 8.50 5.14
N GLN A 405 22.69 8.31 4.95
CA GLN A 405 21.80 9.30 4.35
C GLN A 405 21.63 10.53 5.26
N LEU A 406 21.33 10.31 6.54
CA LEU A 406 21.01 11.38 7.48
C LEU A 406 22.24 12.19 7.93
N LYS A 407 23.41 11.56 8.11
CA LYS A 407 24.63 12.28 8.55
C LYS A 407 25.07 13.39 7.60
N ASN A 408 24.74 13.27 6.31
CA ASN A 408 25.09 14.23 5.27
C ASN A 408 23.98 15.24 4.99
N ARG A 409 22.81 15.10 5.65
CA ARG A 409 21.64 15.94 5.41
C ARG A 409 21.70 17.17 6.31
N THR A 410 22.11 18.30 5.72
CA THR A 410 22.26 19.58 6.41
C THR A 410 21.05 20.50 6.24
N GLU A 411 20.23 20.27 5.21
CA GLU A 411 19.04 21.07 4.93
C GLU A 411 17.82 20.45 5.59
N GLY A 412 17.03 21.29 6.27
CA GLY A 412 15.80 20.89 6.93
C GLY A 412 14.69 21.94 6.71
N PRO A 413 13.46 21.66 7.17
CA PRO A 413 13.04 20.46 7.88
C PRO A 413 12.82 19.26 6.93
N TRP A 414 13.05 18.08 7.45
CA TRP A 414 12.80 16.83 6.73
C TRP A 414 12.07 15.81 7.59
N HIS A 415 11.35 14.92 6.94
CA HIS A 415 10.75 13.74 7.53
C HIS A 415 11.24 12.50 6.80
N THR A 416 11.72 11.52 7.55
CA THR A 416 12.03 10.19 7.04
C THR A 416 11.25 9.16 7.84
N ALA A 417 10.62 8.20 7.17
CA ALA A 417 10.12 7.01 7.84
C ALA A 417 10.94 5.80 7.43
N PHE A 418 11.12 4.89 8.36
CA PHE A 418 11.83 3.64 8.15
C PHE A 418 11.03 2.48 8.73
N LEU A 419 10.71 1.48 7.91
CA LEU A 419 10.10 0.22 8.32
C LEU A 419 11.18 -0.85 8.42
N THR A 420 11.37 -1.43 9.61
CA THR A 420 12.32 -2.53 9.84
C THR A 420 11.79 -3.84 9.26
N LEU A 421 12.65 -4.85 9.13
CA LEU A 421 12.29 -6.10 8.46
C LEU A 421 12.74 -7.35 9.22
N SER A 422 13.85 -7.29 9.95
CA SER A 422 14.55 -8.50 10.42
C SER A 422 13.81 -9.29 11.48
N SER A 423 12.85 -8.67 12.18
CA SER A 423 11.94 -9.33 13.12
C SER A 423 10.75 -10.03 12.46
N HIS A 424 10.69 -10.08 11.11
CA HIS A 424 9.68 -10.82 10.35
C HIS A 424 10.04 -12.30 10.16
N GLU A 425 9.04 -13.17 10.00
CA GLU A 425 9.26 -14.57 9.60
C GLU A 425 10.11 -14.64 8.31
N PRO A 426 11.06 -15.57 8.21
CA PRO A 426 11.33 -16.74 9.06
C PRO A 426 12.26 -16.48 10.26
N PHE A 427 12.46 -15.23 10.70
CA PHE A 427 13.30 -14.83 11.85
C PHE A 427 14.77 -15.24 11.69
N GLU A 428 15.30 -15.15 10.48
CA GLU A 428 16.69 -15.48 10.16
C GLU A 428 17.53 -14.23 10.14
N VAL A 429 18.44 -14.12 11.12
CA VAL A 429 19.31 -12.95 11.28
C VAL A 429 20.78 -13.40 11.47
N PRO A 430 21.77 -12.60 11.05
CA PRO A 430 23.18 -12.91 11.24
C PRO A 430 23.66 -12.58 12.67
N TYR A 431 22.96 -13.13 13.68
CA TYR A 431 23.13 -12.76 15.08
C TYR A 431 22.63 -13.88 16.00
N HIS A 432 23.36 -14.17 17.07
CA HIS A 432 23.04 -15.20 18.02
C HIS A 432 23.33 -14.73 19.45
N ARG A 433 22.36 -14.02 20.03
CA ARG A 433 22.41 -13.57 21.41
C ARG A 433 21.50 -14.38 22.32
N LEU A 434 20.32 -14.77 21.79
CA LEU A 434 19.34 -15.58 22.49
C LEU A 434 19.21 -16.94 21.81
N GLU A 435 18.90 -17.97 22.60
CA GLU A 435 18.78 -19.35 22.10
C GLU A 435 17.54 -19.51 21.19
N GLU A 436 16.43 -18.88 21.57
CA GLU A 436 15.19 -18.96 20.81
C GLU A 436 15.25 -18.03 19.59
N LYS A 437 14.94 -18.59 18.43
CA LYS A 437 15.04 -17.93 17.12
C LYS A 437 14.23 -16.63 17.05
N ILE A 438 12.98 -16.66 17.56
CA ILE A 438 12.08 -15.51 17.50
C ILE A 438 12.59 -14.36 18.36
N PRO A 439 12.77 -14.48 19.69
CA PRO A 439 13.34 -13.39 20.49
C PRO A 439 14.72 -12.92 20.00
N ASN A 440 15.52 -13.84 19.44
CA ASN A 440 16.83 -13.48 18.88
C ASN A 440 16.74 -12.53 17.67
N ALA A 441 15.74 -12.70 16.81
CA ALA A 441 15.51 -11.77 15.68
C ALA A 441 15.10 -10.38 16.16
N PHE A 442 14.27 -10.30 17.20
CA PHE A 442 13.91 -9.02 17.84
C PHE A 442 15.12 -8.38 18.52
N ALA A 443 15.95 -9.17 19.23
CA ALA A 443 17.17 -8.69 19.83
C ALA A 443 18.19 -8.14 18.80
N PHE A 444 18.19 -8.68 17.59
CA PHE A 444 18.98 -8.15 16.49
C PHE A 444 18.50 -6.78 16.03
N THR A 445 17.21 -6.59 15.82
CA THR A 445 16.63 -5.29 15.46
C THR A 445 16.86 -4.25 16.57
N ASP A 446 16.70 -4.64 17.84
CA ASP A 446 17.00 -3.78 19.01
C ASP A 446 18.46 -3.34 19.05
N ASP A 447 19.40 -4.26 18.77
CA ASP A 447 20.84 -3.94 18.70
C ASP A 447 21.15 -2.96 17.56
N CYS A 448 20.55 -3.17 16.38
CA CYS A 448 20.67 -2.26 15.25
C CYS A 448 20.14 -0.86 15.59
N LEU A 449 18.98 -0.76 16.23
CA LEU A 449 18.38 0.49 16.69
C LEU A 449 19.31 1.19 17.71
N GLY A 450 19.78 0.45 18.72
CA GLY A 450 20.66 1.01 19.76
C GLY A 450 21.93 1.62 19.18
N ARG A 451 22.64 0.87 18.32
CA ARG A 451 23.83 1.34 17.62
C ARG A 451 23.55 2.56 16.73
N PHE A 452 22.43 2.56 16.02
CA PHE A 452 22.01 3.68 15.19
C PHE A 452 21.79 4.94 16.01
N VAL A 453 21.02 4.88 17.09
CA VAL A 453 20.74 6.03 17.98
C VAL A 453 22.03 6.56 18.59
N ASP A 454 22.93 5.69 19.05
CA ASP A 454 24.21 6.10 19.64
C ASP A 454 25.11 6.80 18.60
N LYS A 455 25.11 6.38 17.33
CA LYS A 455 25.80 7.09 16.24
C LYS A 455 25.13 8.46 15.95
N MET A 456 23.79 8.53 15.94
CA MET A 456 23.06 9.77 15.68
C MET A 456 23.29 10.83 16.77
N LYS A 457 23.44 10.44 18.03
CA LYS A 457 23.78 11.33 19.16
C LYS A 457 25.09 12.08 18.96
N GLN A 458 26.02 11.57 18.14
CA GLN A 458 27.30 12.20 17.86
C GLN A 458 27.21 13.27 16.75
N LEU A 459 26.08 13.39 16.07
CA LEU A 459 25.89 14.29 14.94
C LEU A 459 25.33 15.66 15.41
N PRO A 460 25.74 16.77 14.78
CA PRO A 460 25.15 18.09 15.06
C PRO A 460 23.63 18.13 14.86
N GLN A 461 23.11 17.35 13.92
CA GLN A 461 21.68 17.26 13.60
C GLN A 461 20.84 16.69 14.76
N TRP A 462 21.48 15.99 15.72
CA TRP A 462 20.80 15.45 16.89
C TRP A 462 19.99 16.50 17.64
N LYS A 463 20.51 17.73 17.72
CA LYS A 463 19.90 18.83 18.49
C LYS A 463 18.42 19.08 18.10
N ASP A 464 18.15 19.06 16.80
CA ASP A 464 16.81 19.36 16.27
C ASP A 464 16.09 18.10 15.73
N LEU A 465 16.57 16.92 16.12
CA LEU A 465 16.03 15.63 15.69
C LEU A 465 15.01 15.09 16.68
N LEU A 466 13.84 14.70 16.16
CA LEU A 466 12.84 13.87 16.84
C LEU A 466 12.83 12.49 16.21
N ILE A 467 13.14 11.45 16.97
CA ILE A 467 12.99 10.05 16.57
C ILE A 467 11.78 9.49 17.28
N ILE A 468 10.85 8.93 16.54
CA ILE A 468 9.67 8.23 17.06
C ILE A 468 9.81 6.76 16.68
N CYS A 469 9.96 5.88 17.67
CA CYS A 469 9.98 4.44 17.51
C CYS A 469 8.65 3.86 17.97
N LEU A 470 7.95 3.14 17.11
CA LEU A 470 6.76 2.38 17.45
C LEU A 470 6.61 1.19 16.51
N PRO A 471 6.00 0.08 16.94
CA PRO A 471 5.68 -1.03 16.06
C PRO A 471 4.55 -0.69 15.08
N ASP A 472 4.54 -1.37 13.93
CA ASP A 472 3.40 -1.36 13.01
C ASP A 472 2.22 -2.18 13.57
N HIS A 473 2.50 -3.27 14.30
CA HIS A 473 1.52 -4.07 15.06
C HIS A 473 2.18 -4.78 16.23
N GLY A 474 1.35 -5.35 17.11
CA GLY A 474 1.82 -6.20 18.21
C GLY A 474 2.19 -7.62 17.74
N PHE A 475 2.68 -8.44 18.66
CA PHE A 475 3.16 -9.78 18.34
C PHE A 475 2.65 -10.84 19.34
N HIS A 476 2.09 -11.93 18.80
CA HIS A 476 1.54 -13.02 19.60
C HIS A 476 2.65 -14.00 19.99
N TYR A 477 3.34 -13.70 21.10
CA TYR A 477 4.41 -14.55 21.62
C TYR A 477 4.43 -14.56 23.16
N PRO A 478 4.63 -15.72 23.82
CA PRO A 478 4.53 -17.04 23.20
C PRO A 478 3.14 -17.26 22.58
N ALA A 479 3.04 -18.07 21.53
CA ALA A 479 1.78 -18.30 20.79
C ALA A 479 0.77 -19.15 21.62
N THR A 480 0.49 -18.70 22.84
CA THR A 480 -0.46 -19.29 23.80
C THR A 480 -1.61 -18.33 24.03
N GLY A 481 -2.80 -18.84 24.23
CA GLY A 481 -4.00 -18.02 24.40
C GLY A 481 -4.57 -17.52 23.07
N HIS A 482 -5.38 -16.45 23.14
CA HIS A 482 -6.11 -15.95 22.00
C HIS A 482 -5.43 -14.73 21.37
N GLY A 483 -5.29 -14.70 20.04
CA GLY A 483 -4.69 -13.60 19.30
C GLY A 483 -5.46 -12.27 19.37
N HIS A 484 -6.67 -12.24 19.96
CA HIS A 484 -7.44 -11.03 20.24
C HIS A 484 -7.22 -10.49 21.66
N ALA A 485 -6.38 -11.12 22.46
CA ALA A 485 -6.10 -10.66 23.82
C ALA A 485 -5.37 -9.30 23.79
N PRO A 486 -5.68 -8.37 24.73
CA PRO A 486 -5.10 -7.02 24.72
C PRO A 486 -3.56 -7.01 24.72
N TRP A 487 -2.93 -7.92 25.45
CA TRP A 487 -1.46 -8.02 25.53
C TRP A 487 -0.79 -8.30 24.17
N VAL A 488 -1.51 -8.93 23.21
CA VAL A 488 -0.99 -9.17 21.84
C VAL A 488 -0.90 -7.86 21.06
N HIS A 489 -1.78 -6.90 21.34
CA HIS A 489 -1.86 -5.61 20.66
C HIS A 489 -1.13 -4.49 21.42
N HIS A 490 -0.66 -4.75 22.64
CA HIS A 490 0.13 -3.80 23.41
C HIS A 490 1.48 -3.57 22.74
N ILE A 491 1.86 -2.30 22.54
CA ILE A 491 3.07 -1.88 21.84
C ILE A 491 3.80 -0.77 22.61
N PRO A 492 5.13 -0.73 22.59
CA PRO A 492 5.89 0.42 23.06
C PRO A 492 5.76 1.59 22.06
N MET A 493 5.77 2.84 22.54
CA MET A 493 6.07 3.99 21.70
C MET A 493 7.08 4.88 22.42
N LEU A 494 8.17 5.22 21.72
CA LEU A 494 9.30 5.93 22.31
C LEU A 494 9.67 7.14 21.44
N TRP A 495 9.73 8.33 22.04
CA TRP A 495 10.18 9.56 21.39
C TRP A 495 11.54 9.97 21.93
N LEU A 496 12.52 10.11 21.06
CA LEU A 496 13.93 10.38 21.37
C LEU A 496 14.45 11.58 20.59
N GLY A 497 15.61 12.05 20.94
CA GLY A 497 16.34 13.08 20.20
C GLY A 497 16.46 14.39 20.96
N GLY A 498 17.32 15.26 20.45
CA GLY A 498 17.57 16.56 21.07
C GLY A 498 16.40 17.54 21.00
N ALA A 499 15.41 17.26 20.14
CA ALA A 499 14.16 18.01 20.10
C ALA A 499 13.23 17.73 21.30
N VAL A 500 13.45 16.64 22.06
CA VAL A 500 12.69 16.30 23.26
C VAL A 500 13.12 17.17 24.42
N LYS A 501 12.15 17.79 25.15
CA LYS A 501 12.43 18.67 26.29
C LYS A 501 13.12 17.96 27.45
N GLN A 502 12.55 16.84 27.86
CA GLN A 502 13.07 16.02 28.96
C GLN A 502 12.49 14.60 28.91
N PRO A 503 13.17 13.61 29.48
CA PRO A 503 12.63 12.27 29.64
C PRO A 503 11.34 12.29 30.45
N MET A 504 10.35 11.48 30.03
CA MET A 504 9.05 11.38 30.69
C MET A 504 8.40 10.03 30.40
N VAL A 505 7.69 9.48 31.36
CA VAL A 505 6.81 8.32 31.15
C VAL A 505 5.37 8.82 31.02
N ILE A 506 4.68 8.40 29.97
CA ILE A 506 3.27 8.70 29.71
C ILE A 506 2.50 7.38 29.73
N ASP A 507 1.67 7.22 30.74
CA ASP A 507 0.88 6.01 31.03
C ASP A 507 -0.59 6.14 30.57
N LYS A 508 -0.88 7.09 29.70
CA LYS A 508 -2.23 7.27 29.17
C LYS A 508 -2.57 6.16 28.19
N LEU A 509 -3.75 5.55 28.39
CA LEU A 509 -4.29 4.55 27.47
C LEU A 509 -4.51 5.19 26.09
N MET A 510 -3.89 4.66 25.06
CA MET A 510 -3.95 5.23 23.70
C MET A 510 -3.85 4.18 22.61
N ASN A 511 -4.30 4.55 21.44
CA ASN A 511 -4.09 3.77 20.21
C ASN A 511 -2.89 4.27 19.39
N GLN A 512 -2.38 3.41 18.54
CA GLN A 512 -1.39 3.75 17.51
C GLN A 512 -1.88 4.89 16.60
N THR A 513 -3.17 4.93 16.26
CA THR A 513 -3.79 6.00 15.47
C THR A 513 -3.66 7.37 16.13
N ASP A 514 -3.56 7.45 17.46
CA ASP A 514 -3.47 8.70 18.22
C ASP A 514 -2.12 9.41 18.03
N LEU A 515 -1.11 8.73 17.44
CA LEU A 515 0.14 9.37 17.09
C LEU A 515 -0.06 10.57 16.17
N ALA A 516 -0.96 10.50 15.18
CA ALA A 516 -1.13 11.57 14.20
C ALA A 516 -1.56 12.89 14.86
N ALA A 517 -2.65 12.89 15.61
CA ALA A 517 -3.12 14.09 16.30
C ALA A 517 -2.15 14.56 17.40
N THR A 518 -1.52 13.61 18.13
CA THR A 518 -0.57 13.94 19.19
C THR A 518 0.69 14.61 18.62
N LEU A 519 1.28 14.06 17.56
CA LEU A 519 2.46 14.64 16.91
C LEU A 519 2.14 15.99 16.27
N LEU A 520 1.08 16.08 15.46
CA LEU A 520 0.69 17.32 14.80
C LEU A 520 0.31 18.40 15.82
N GLY A 521 -0.31 18.04 16.93
CA GLY A 521 -0.56 18.95 18.05
C GLY A 521 0.71 19.51 18.65
N GLN A 522 1.79 18.72 18.82
CA GLN A 522 3.10 19.20 19.27
C GLN A 522 3.74 20.19 18.29
N LEU A 523 3.45 20.04 17.00
CA LEU A 523 3.98 20.88 15.92
C LEU A 523 3.09 22.12 15.64
N GLU A 524 1.96 22.26 16.34
CA GLU A 524 0.92 23.28 16.10
C GLU A 524 0.32 23.23 14.67
N ILE A 525 0.29 22.05 14.09
CA ILE A 525 -0.29 21.79 12.75
C ILE A 525 -1.74 21.32 12.90
N ASP A 526 -2.62 21.86 12.04
CA ASP A 526 -4.02 21.46 12.03
C ASP A 526 -4.20 19.98 11.68
N HIS A 527 -4.84 19.25 12.57
CA HIS A 527 -5.09 17.80 12.47
C HIS A 527 -6.59 17.43 12.47
N SER A 528 -7.44 18.39 12.13
CA SER A 528 -8.91 18.24 12.16
C SER A 528 -9.48 17.17 11.26
N GLU A 529 -8.79 16.84 10.20
CA GLU A 529 -9.22 15.82 9.23
C GLU A 529 -8.91 14.39 9.70
N PHE A 530 -8.18 14.22 10.82
CA PHE A 530 -7.85 12.91 11.38
C PHE A 530 -8.97 12.43 12.34
N ASN A 531 -10.09 12.03 11.78
CA ASN A 531 -11.32 11.72 12.53
C ASN A 531 -11.21 10.57 13.53
N PHE A 532 -10.18 9.73 13.44
CA PHE A 532 -9.96 8.58 14.33
C PHE A 532 -8.66 8.70 15.13
N SER A 533 -8.12 9.91 15.26
CA SER A 533 -6.89 10.18 15.99
C SER A 533 -7.16 11.25 17.05
N ARG A 534 -6.69 11.02 18.27
CA ARG A 534 -6.87 11.90 19.41
C ARG A 534 -5.52 12.45 19.85
N ASN A 535 -5.47 13.73 20.22
CA ASN A 535 -4.30 14.28 20.89
C ASN A 535 -4.32 13.87 22.36
N VAL A 536 -3.58 12.81 22.70
CA VAL A 536 -3.58 12.25 24.07
C VAL A 536 -2.98 13.19 25.13
N LEU A 537 -2.32 14.26 24.70
CA LEU A 537 -1.73 15.30 25.54
C LEU A 537 -2.60 16.55 25.66
N GLY A 538 -3.69 16.61 24.89
CA GLY A 538 -4.65 17.71 24.91
C GLY A 538 -5.58 17.64 26.12
N GLU A 539 -6.15 18.79 26.49
CA GLU A 539 -7.16 18.91 27.56
C GLU A 539 -8.45 18.14 27.21
N GLU A 540 -8.74 18.01 25.92
CA GLU A 540 -9.91 17.33 25.39
C GLU A 540 -9.86 15.80 25.51
N TYR A 541 -8.70 15.22 25.84
CA TYR A 541 -8.55 13.78 26.01
C TYR A 541 -9.14 13.30 27.33
N THR A 542 -10.47 13.27 27.41
CA THR A 542 -11.23 12.98 28.65
C THR A 542 -11.79 11.56 28.72
N TYR A 543 -11.89 10.86 27.58
CA TYR A 543 -12.37 9.49 27.50
C TYR A 543 -11.33 8.56 26.88
N PRO A 544 -10.40 8.00 27.67
CA PRO A 544 -9.39 7.06 27.20
C PRO A 544 -10.03 5.71 26.86
N PHE A 545 -9.79 5.24 25.65
CA PHE A 545 -10.15 3.89 25.20
C PHE A 545 -9.15 3.39 24.16
N VAL A 546 -9.17 2.09 23.90
CA VAL A 546 -8.48 1.48 22.77
C VAL A 546 -9.43 0.66 21.92
N TYR A 547 -9.19 0.72 20.62
CA TYR A 547 -9.88 -0.07 19.62
C TYR A 547 -8.84 -0.77 18.75
N TYR A 548 -9.00 -2.07 18.56
CA TYR A 548 -8.15 -2.83 17.65
C TYR A 548 -8.94 -3.96 16.98
N THR A 549 -8.40 -4.42 15.86
CA THR A 549 -9.01 -5.48 15.06
C THR A 549 -8.13 -6.72 15.03
N PHE A 550 -8.79 -7.86 14.93
CA PHE A 550 -8.19 -9.16 14.67
C PHE A 550 -8.96 -9.84 13.53
N ASN A 551 -8.56 -11.05 13.12
CA ASN A 551 -9.28 -11.76 12.06
C ASN A 551 -10.76 -11.94 12.43
N ASN A 552 -11.64 -11.38 11.58
CA ASN A 552 -13.10 -11.46 11.69
C ASN A 552 -13.72 -10.80 12.93
N GLY A 553 -12.98 -9.89 13.60
CA GLY A 553 -13.53 -9.23 14.78
C GLY A 553 -12.76 -7.98 15.20
N PHE A 554 -13.27 -7.33 16.21
CA PHE A 554 -12.65 -6.16 16.85
C PHE A 554 -12.85 -6.22 18.36
N VAL A 555 -12.04 -5.43 19.05
CA VAL A 555 -12.14 -5.21 20.51
C VAL A 555 -12.19 -3.72 20.76
N PHE A 556 -13.01 -3.32 21.69
CA PHE A 556 -13.06 -1.98 22.27
C PHE A 556 -12.90 -2.14 23.79
N CYS A 557 -11.91 -1.46 24.35
CA CYS A 557 -11.65 -1.49 25.80
C CYS A 557 -11.54 -0.06 26.33
N ASP A 558 -12.16 0.20 27.45
CA ASP A 558 -12.01 1.43 28.22
C ASP A 558 -11.74 1.14 29.72
N SER A 559 -11.91 2.13 30.59
CA SER A 559 -11.70 1.96 32.02
C SER A 559 -12.73 1.05 32.71
N THR A 560 -13.78 0.63 32.00
CA THR A 560 -14.84 -0.23 32.53
C THR A 560 -14.69 -1.70 32.11
N GLY A 561 -13.87 -2.01 31.10
CA GLY A 561 -13.58 -3.38 30.67
C GLY A 561 -13.20 -3.53 29.20
#